data_e209ef574bf55926d36542066d5815aa
#
_entry.id   e209ef574bf55926d36542066d5815aa
#
_cell.length_a   1.000
_cell.length_b   1.000
_cell.length_c   1.000
_cell.angle_alpha   90.00
_cell.angle_beta   90.00
_cell.angle_gamma   90.00
#
_symmetry.space_group_name_H-M   'P 1'
#
loop_
_entity.id
_entity.type
_entity.pdbx_description
1 polymer ?
#
loop_
_entity_poly.entity_id
_entity_poly.type
_entity_poly.pdbx_seq_one_letter_code
_entity_poly.pdbx_strand_id
1 'polypeptide(L)'
;MCAGIIRVITKGDGVGTEGESSWGQGAFECAHPDESGAVDLLYAVRHGQSIANAAFAANTFIEADDMAIGLTDLGERQASALGTWFAALDSDQLPELVLCSPYLRAVQTWQFVEQELRGAGRTMPCHRIDQRLYDRHRGRLSHLSPIVVRERFPEESAKEARDPLGYRPPDGESFQDVADRLRDVVADLAADHRHRRVLIVAHDAVVLFLRQLLENLTDAKVLAIAEDGLAGNASITSWERHADGYRLLAYDQRTHLPQI
;
A
#
# COMPACT_ATOMS: atom_id res chain seq x y z
N MET A 1 19.49 -29.53 3.28
CA MET A 1 19.15 -28.61 2.20
C MET A 1 19.44 -27.21 2.71
N CYS A 2 20.44 -26.56 2.14
CA CYS A 2 20.95 -25.27 2.64
C CYS A 2 19.98 -24.15 2.27
N ALA A 3 19.41 -23.50 3.29
CA ALA A 3 18.72 -22.24 3.10
C ALA A 3 19.76 -21.17 2.71
N GLY A 4 19.68 -20.66 1.48
CA GLY A 4 20.54 -19.59 1.01
C GLY A 4 20.17 -18.28 1.70
N ILE A 5 21.14 -17.70 2.40
CA ILE A 5 21.01 -16.34 2.96
C ILE A 5 21.40 -15.38 1.84
N ILE A 6 20.47 -14.62 1.33
CA ILE A 6 20.78 -13.50 0.43
C ILE A 6 21.11 -12.29 1.31
N ARG A 7 22.38 -11.95 1.36
CA ARG A 7 22.85 -10.72 1.98
C ARG A 7 22.79 -9.62 0.93
N VAL A 8 21.86 -8.69 1.06
CA VAL A 8 21.83 -7.49 0.21
C VAL A 8 22.98 -6.59 0.67
N ILE A 9 24.10 -6.64 -0.06
CA ILE A 9 25.20 -5.70 0.13
C ILE A 9 24.81 -4.43 -0.61
N THR A 10 24.43 -3.39 0.12
CA THR A 10 24.38 -2.05 -0.46
C THR A 10 25.81 -1.65 -0.79
N LYS A 11 26.11 -1.45 -2.08
CA LYS A 11 27.38 -0.85 -2.52
C LYS A 11 27.43 0.59 -2.03
N GLY A 12 28.13 0.82 -0.96
CA GLY A 12 28.61 2.12 -0.56
C GLY A 12 30.08 2.20 -0.91
N ASP A 13 30.40 2.80 -2.05
CA ASP A 13 31.72 3.37 -2.31
C ASP A 13 31.52 4.57 -3.23
N GLY A 14 31.91 5.74 -2.75
CA GLY A 14 31.99 6.93 -3.57
C GLY A 14 31.55 8.19 -2.83
N VAL A 15 32.50 8.83 -2.19
CA VAL A 15 32.45 10.22 -1.71
C VAL A 15 31.96 11.13 -2.85
N GLY A 16 30.82 11.75 -2.65
CA GLY A 16 30.25 12.75 -3.57
C GLY A 16 29.16 13.50 -2.86
N THR A 17 29.52 14.62 -2.27
CA THR A 17 28.75 15.82 -1.92
C THR A 17 27.22 15.74 -1.99
N GLU A 18 26.63 15.89 -0.81
CA GLU A 18 25.39 16.65 -0.53
C GLU A 18 24.39 16.76 -1.70
N GLY A 19 23.55 15.76 -1.81
CA GLY A 19 22.24 15.87 -2.40
C GLY A 19 21.25 15.59 -1.29
N GLU A 20 20.93 16.58 -0.47
CA GLU A 20 19.74 16.56 0.37
C GLU A 20 18.57 16.25 -0.56
N SER A 21 18.00 15.06 -0.42
CA SER A 21 16.72 14.75 -1.02
C SER A 21 15.72 15.73 -0.40
N SER A 22 15.49 16.82 -1.11
CA SER A 22 14.51 17.85 -0.76
C SER A 22 13.10 17.28 -0.90
N TRP A 23 12.74 16.40 -0.01
CA TRP A 23 11.34 16.17 0.34
C TRP A 23 10.91 17.40 1.16
N GLY A 24 11.05 18.57 0.49
CA GLY A 24 10.69 19.84 1.06
C GLY A 24 9.20 19.83 1.38
N GLN A 25 8.89 20.35 2.56
CA GLN A 25 7.58 20.87 2.93
C GLN A 25 7.20 22.04 1.99
N GLY A 26 7.09 21.76 0.70
CA GLY A 26 6.51 22.64 -0.28
C GLY A 26 5.02 22.45 -0.19
N ALA A 27 4.33 23.32 0.54
CA ALA A 27 2.91 23.52 0.37
C ALA A 27 2.69 24.02 -1.06
N PHE A 28 2.46 23.10 -2.00
CA PHE A 28 1.90 23.46 -3.29
C PHE A 28 0.48 23.96 -3.03
N GLU A 29 0.20 25.21 -3.38
CA GLU A 29 -1.17 25.71 -3.42
C GLU A 29 -1.96 24.84 -4.39
N CYS A 30 -2.73 23.91 -3.84
CA CYS A 30 -3.69 23.13 -4.59
C CYS A 30 -4.82 24.06 -5.02
N ALA A 31 -5.21 23.99 -6.29
CA ALA A 31 -6.32 24.77 -6.81
C ALA A 31 -7.56 24.64 -5.92
N HIS A 32 -8.29 25.75 -5.73
CA HIS A 32 -9.45 25.83 -4.85
C HIS A 32 -10.58 24.93 -5.34
N PRO A 33 -11.24 24.18 -4.43
CA PRO A 33 -12.31 23.26 -4.76
C PRO A 33 -13.67 23.95 -4.93
N ASP A 34 -14.56 23.29 -5.64
CA ASP A 34 -15.99 23.51 -5.60
C ASP A 34 -16.53 23.08 -4.23
N GLU A 35 -17.38 23.89 -3.60
CA GLU A 35 -17.77 23.80 -2.19
C GLU A 35 -18.69 22.60 -1.82
N SER A 36 -18.78 21.54 -2.64
CA SER A 36 -19.89 20.59 -2.54
C SER A 36 -19.56 19.13 -2.25
N GLY A 37 -18.37 18.75 -1.78
CA GLY A 37 -18.34 17.32 -1.63
C GLY A 37 -17.16 16.64 -0.95
N ALA A 38 -17.47 15.62 -0.21
CA ALA A 38 -16.55 14.59 0.24
C ALA A 38 -15.98 13.79 -0.96
N VAL A 39 -14.99 12.95 -0.70
CA VAL A 39 -14.37 12.09 -1.73
C VAL A 39 -15.41 11.22 -2.43
N ASP A 40 -15.54 11.38 -3.76
CA ASP A 40 -16.50 10.62 -4.58
C ASP A 40 -15.91 9.34 -5.13
N LEU A 41 -14.63 9.37 -5.52
CA LEU A 41 -13.91 8.25 -6.11
C LEU A 41 -12.62 7.99 -5.32
N LEU A 42 -12.50 6.80 -4.79
CA LEU A 42 -11.34 6.38 -4.01
C LEU A 42 -10.67 5.20 -4.71
N TYR A 43 -9.37 5.33 -4.91
CA TYR A 43 -8.50 4.24 -5.35
C TYR A 43 -7.57 3.83 -4.20
N ALA A 44 -7.36 2.54 -4.04
CA ALA A 44 -6.28 2.00 -3.21
C ALA A 44 -5.46 1.01 -4.04
N VAL A 45 -4.15 1.19 -4.03
CA VAL A 45 -3.22 0.29 -4.71
C VAL A 45 -2.24 -0.30 -3.71
N ARG A 46 -1.97 -1.60 -3.85
CA ARG A 46 -0.82 -2.21 -3.21
C ARG A 46 0.43 -1.84 -3.99
N HIS A 47 1.53 -1.54 -3.30
CA HIS A 47 2.82 -1.28 -3.92
C HIS A 47 3.23 -2.39 -4.92
N GLY A 48 4.07 -2.08 -5.91
CA GLY A 48 4.68 -3.05 -6.81
C GLY A 48 5.48 -4.11 -6.05
N GLN A 49 5.85 -5.22 -6.71
CA GLN A 49 6.61 -6.29 -6.07
C GLN A 49 7.87 -5.72 -5.40
N SER A 50 8.00 -5.93 -4.09
CA SER A 50 9.20 -5.57 -3.33
C SER A 50 10.20 -6.73 -3.27
N ILE A 51 11.45 -6.41 -2.91
CA ILE A 51 12.49 -7.40 -2.61
C ILE A 51 12.00 -8.35 -1.51
N ALA A 52 11.24 -7.86 -0.51
CA ALA A 52 10.64 -8.71 0.52
C ALA A 52 9.60 -9.69 -0.05
N ASN A 53 8.75 -9.24 -0.98
CA ASN A 53 7.78 -10.14 -1.63
C ASN A 53 8.48 -11.24 -2.43
N ALA A 54 9.53 -10.91 -3.17
CA ALA A 54 10.31 -11.88 -3.94
C ALA A 54 11.01 -12.90 -3.03
N ALA A 55 11.62 -12.44 -1.93
CA ALA A 55 12.26 -13.31 -0.96
C ALA A 55 11.26 -14.24 -0.26
N PHE A 56 10.09 -13.70 0.13
CA PHE A 56 9.02 -14.49 0.73
C PHE A 56 8.54 -15.60 -0.22
N ALA A 57 8.32 -15.28 -1.51
CA ALA A 57 7.94 -16.25 -2.52
C ALA A 57 9.02 -17.33 -2.76
N ALA A 58 10.30 -16.95 -2.64
CA ALA A 58 11.44 -17.87 -2.74
C ALA A 58 11.75 -18.62 -1.43
N ASN A 59 10.95 -18.44 -0.36
CA ASN A 59 11.23 -18.95 0.99
C ASN A 59 12.62 -18.59 1.51
N THR A 60 13.11 -17.40 1.15
CA THR A 60 14.38 -16.84 1.63
C THR A 60 14.13 -15.77 2.68
N PHE A 61 15.16 -15.48 3.49
CA PHE A 61 15.10 -14.48 4.54
C PHE A 61 15.86 -13.22 4.11
N ILE A 62 15.33 -12.04 4.49
CA ILE A 62 16.01 -10.75 4.32
C ILE A 62 16.28 -10.16 5.68
N GLU A 63 17.54 -9.81 5.92
CA GLU A 63 17.96 -9.04 7.08
C GLU A 63 18.10 -7.56 6.65
N ALA A 64 17.01 -6.81 6.76
CA ALA A 64 16.98 -5.40 6.40
C ALA A 64 15.88 -4.67 7.20
N ASP A 65 16.01 -3.37 7.32
CA ASP A 65 14.92 -2.51 7.78
C ASP A 65 13.77 -2.58 6.78
N ASP A 66 12.60 -3.03 7.23
CA ASP A 66 11.42 -3.23 6.39
C ASP A 66 10.97 -1.93 5.69
N MET A 67 11.12 -0.79 6.36
CA MET A 67 10.79 0.52 5.76
C MET A 67 11.69 0.87 4.58
N ALA A 68 12.94 0.38 4.58
CA ALA A 68 13.95 0.66 3.55
C ALA A 68 13.95 -0.36 2.40
N ILE A 69 13.10 -1.39 2.46
CA ILE A 69 13.01 -2.40 1.39
C ILE A 69 12.27 -1.80 0.17
N GLY A 70 12.99 -1.72 -0.95
CA GLY A 70 12.50 -1.18 -2.22
C GLY A 70 11.83 -2.22 -3.13
N LEU A 71 11.46 -1.76 -4.32
CA LEU A 71 10.91 -2.58 -5.39
C LEU A 71 11.99 -3.49 -6.02
N THR A 72 11.53 -4.56 -6.67
CA THR A 72 12.32 -5.31 -7.66
C THR A 72 12.15 -4.68 -9.03
N ASP A 73 12.99 -5.06 -10.02
CA ASP A 73 12.79 -4.66 -11.42
C ASP A 73 11.39 -5.01 -11.96
N LEU A 74 10.80 -6.11 -11.47
CA LEU A 74 9.40 -6.45 -11.78
C LEU A 74 8.45 -5.45 -11.14
N GLY A 75 8.68 -5.10 -9.86
CA GLY A 75 7.86 -4.12 -9.15
C GLY A 75 7.89 -2.73 -9.79
N GLU A 76 9.05 -2.31 -10.30
CA GLU A 76 9.19 -1.06 -11.06
C GLU A 76 8.36 -1.08 -12.35
N ARG A 77 8.46 -2.17 -13.13
CA ARG A 77 7.63 -2.34 -14.32
C ARG A 77 6.13 -2.38 -14.00
N GLN A 78 5.75 -3.01 -12.89
CA GLN A 78 4.36 -3.01 -12.42
C GLN A 78 3.88 -1.60 -12.07
N ALA A 79 4.72 -0.81 -11.39
CA ALA A 79 4.41 0.56 -11.03
C ALA A 79 4.32 1.48 -12.26
N SER A 80 5.19 1.32 -13.26
CA SER A 80 5.09 2.06 -14.54
C SER A 80 3.81 1.68 -15.30
N ALA A 81 3.46 0.39 -15.35
CA ALA A 81 2.21 -0.04 -15.99
C ALA A 81 0.97 0.53 -15.29
N LEU A 82 0.99 0.61 -13.94
CA LEU A 82 -0.02 1.28 -13.14
C LEU A 82 -0.11 2.78 -13.50
N GLY A 83 1.03 3.46 -13.63
CA GLY A 83 1.09 4.86 -14.04
C GLY A 83 0.52 5.10 -15.43
N THR A 84 0.85 4.24 -16.37
CA THR A 84 0.28 4.27 -17.74
C THR A 84 -1.25 4.11 -17.71
N TRP A 85 -1.76 3.21 -16.84
CA TRP A 85 -3.20 3.03 -16.67
C TRP A 85 -3.88 4.29 -16.13
N PHE A 86 -3.31 4.91 -15.08
CA PHE A 86 -3.84 6.19 -14.57
C PHE A 86 -3.74 7.29 -15.62
N ALA A 87 -2.66 7.36 -16.41
CA ALA A 87 -2.51 8.35 -17.46
C ALA A 87 -3.55 8.22 -18.58
N ALA A 88 -4.11 7.03 -18.78
CA ALA A 88 -5.15 6.77 -19.77
C ALA A 88 -6.57 7.11 -19.30
N LEU A 89 -6.79 7.38 -18.02
CA LEU A 89 -8.09 7.75 -17.47
C LEU A 89 -8.57 9.10 -18.00
N ASP A 90 -9.88 9.29 -18.04
CA ASP A 90 -10.47 10.60 -18.27
C ASP A 90 -10.12 11.57 -17.14
N SER A 91 -10.10 12.87 -17.44
CA SER A 91 -9.63 13.88 -16.47
C SER A 91 -10.51 13.97 -15.21
N ASP A 92 -11.78 13.59 -15.31
CA ASP A 92 -12.73 13.51 -14.21
C ASP A 92 -12.62 12.24 -13.37
N GLN A 93 -11.72 11.33 -13.73
CA GLN A 93 -11.38 10.11 -12.98
C GLN A 93 -9.97 10.16 -12.36
N LEU A 94 -9.12 11.12 -12.81
CA LEU A 94 -7.77 11.24 -12.27
C LEU A 94 -7.79 11.64 -10.80
N PRO A 95 -6.92 11.05 -9.96
CA PRO A 95 -6.74 11.48 -8.58
C PRO A 95 -6.33 12.96 -8.49
N GLU A 96 -6.86 13.66 -7.50
CA GLU A 96 -6.50 15.04 -7.13
C GLU A 96 -5.56 15.05 -5.93
N LEU A 97 -5.65 14.02 -5.09
CA LEU A 97 -4.81 13.81 -3.92
C LEU A 97 -4.27 12.39 -3.91
N VAL A 98 -2.99 12.25 -3.56
CA VAL A 98 -2.35 10.96 -3.30
C VAL A 98 -1.88 10.90 -1.85
N LEU A 99 -2.35 9.90 -1.12
CA LEU A 99 -1.86 9.53 0.20
C LEU A 99 -0.95 8.31 0.05
N CYS A 100 0.30 8.44 0.44
CA CYS A 100 1.28 7.38 0.25
C CYS A 100 1.84 6.89 1.60
N SER A 101 1.99 5.58 1.73
CA SER A 101 2.69 4.96 2.85
C SER A 101 4.15 5.43 2.91
N PRO A 102 4.74 5.56 4.12
CA PRO A 102 6.14 5.95 4.29
C PRO A 102 7.16 4.88 3.84
N TYR A 103 6.72 3.66 3.56
CA TYR A 103 7.60 2.56 3.14
C TYR A 103 8.18 2.80 1.75
N LEU A 104 9.49 2.58 1.58
CA LEU A 104 10.20 2.85 0.33
C LEU A 104 9.52 2.22 -0.89
N ARG A 105 9.06 0.97 -0.79
CA ARG A 105 8.32 0.28 -1.86
C ARG A 105 7.05 0.98 -2.32
N ALA A 106 6.33 1.63 -1.39
CA ALA A 106 5.14 2.42 -1.72
C ALA A 106 5.52 3.78 -2.34
N VAL A 107 6.52 4.44 -1.78
CA VAL A 107 7.07 5.70 -2.30
C VAL A 107 7.59 5.51 -3.73
N GLN A 108 8.39 4.47 -3.98
CA GLN A 108 8.87 4.14 -5.33
C GLN A 108 7.71 3.84 -6.29
N THR A 109 6.69 3.09 -5.83
CA THR A 109 5.49 2.84 -6.66
C THR A 109 4.85 4.15 -7.09
N TRP A 110 4.66 5.10 -6.17
CA TRP A 110 4.13 6.41 -6.52
C TRP A 110 5.05 7.18 -7.46
N GLN A 111 6.36 7.15 -7.27
CA GLN A 111 7.33 7.83 -8.13
C GLN A 111 7.24 7.36 -9.59
N PHE A 112 7.10 6.06 -9.84
CA PHE A 112 6.92 5.53 -11.19
C PHE A 112 5.56 5.95 -11.77
N VAL A 113 4.47 5.92 -10.98
CA VAL A 113 3.16 6.43 -11.41
C VAL A 113 3.25 7.92 -11.77
N GLU A 114 3.89 8.72 -10.93
CA GLU A 114 4.11 10.15 -11.15
C GLU A 114 4.89 10.42 -12.45
N GLN A 115 5.93 9.64 -12.72
CA GLN A 115 6.73 9.75 -13.93
C GLN A 115 5.88 9.52 -15.19
N GLU A 116 5.03 8.50 -15.21
CA GLU A 116 4.16 8.20 -16.35
C GLU A 116 3.10 9.30 -16.54
N LEU A 117 2.50 9.80 -15.46
CA LEU A 117 1.56 10.92 -15.53
C LEU A 117 2.23 12.17 -16.12
N ARG A 118 3.44 12.52 -15.69
CA ARG A 118 4.22 13.65 -16.23
C ARG A 118 4.56 13.43 -17.71
N GLY A 119 5.00 12.23 -18.08
CA GLY A 119 5.33 11.85 -19.44
C GLY A 119 4.13 11.97 -20.38
N ALA A 120 2.93 11.70 -19.90
CA ALA A 120 1.68 11.86 -20.62
C ALA A 120 1.10 13.29 -20.58
N GLY A 121 1.80 14.26 -19.97
CA GLY A 121 1.33 15.65 -19.85
C GLY A 121 0.09 15.82 -18.97
N ARG A 122 -0.14 14.91 -18.02
CA ARG A 122 -1.32 14.97 -17.13
C ARG A 122 -1.09 15.97 -15.98
N THR A 123 -2.17 16.54 -15.48
CA THR A 123 -2.14 17.37 -14.27
C THR A 123 -1.69 16.52 -13.09
N MET A 124 -0.72 17.03 -12.35
CA MET A 124 -0.19 16.31 -11.18
C MET A 124 -1.10 16.48 -9.97
N PRO A 125 -1.47 15.39 -9.30
CA PRO A 125 -2.19 15.47 -8.04
C PRO A 125 -1.29 16.01 -6.93
N CYS A 126 -1.91 16.64 -5.91
CA CYS A 126 -1.23 16.86 -4.65
C CYS A 126 -0.84 15.50 -4.05
N HIS A 127 0.35 15.37 -3.45
CA HIS A 127 0.71 14.12 -2.77
C HIS A 127 1.33 14.39 -1.40
N ARG A 128 1.11 13.47 -0.47
CA ARG A 128 1.72 13.51 0.86
C ARG A 128 1.93 12.10 1.41
N ILE A 129 2.94 11.97 2.25
CA ILE A 129 3.13 10.75 3.06
C ILE A 129 2.15 10.80 4.24
N ASP A 130 1.42 9.71 4.45
CA ASP A 130 0.59 9.53 5.62
C ASP A 130 1.12 8.34 6.43
N GLN A 131 1.59 8.64 7.63
CA GLN A 131 2.20 7.64 8.53
C GLN A 131 1.21 6.53 8.91
N ARG A 132 -0.09 6.80 8.89
CA ARG A 132 -1.14 5.81 9.21
C ARG A 132 -1.32 4.74 8.14
N LEU A 133 -0.66 4.89 6.96
CA LEU A 133 -0.71 3.94 5.84
C LEU A 133 0.44 2.93 5.84
N TYR A 134 1.28 2.87 6.89
CA TYR A 134 2.36 1.88 6.98
C TYR A 134 1.81 0.43 6.97
N ASP A 135 2.65 -0.54 6.62
CA ASP A 135 2.26 -1.95 6.63
C ASP A 135 2.00 -2.46 8.05
N ARG A 136 1.29 -3.60 8.20
CA ARG A 136 1.14 -4.26 9.51
C ARG A 136 2.51 -4.62 10.06
N HIS A 137 2.85 -4.04 11.20
CA HIS A 137 4.10 -4.36 11.87
C HIS A 137 4.01 -5.73 12.55
N ARG A 138 4.78 -6.70 12.08
CA ARG A 138 4.77 -8.07 12.61
C ARG A 138 5.75 -8.28 13.78
N GLY A 139 6.40 -7.22 14.26
CA GLY A 139 7.33 -7.27 15.38
C GLY A 139 8.41 -8.33 15.18
N ARG A 140 8.61 -9.20 16.19
CA ARG A 140 9.60 -10.29 16.13
C ARG A 140 9.32 -11.34 15.05
N LEU A 141 8.13 -11.35 14.47
CA LEU A 141 7.77 -12.27 13.39
C LEU A 141 7.91 -11.65 12.00
N SER A 142 8.47 -10.44 11.90
CA SER A 142 8.74 -9.77 10.62
C SER A 142 9.66 -10.62 9.74
N HIS A 143 9.39 -10.63 8.44
CA HIS A 143 10.14 -11.37 7.42
C HIS A 143 10.18 -12.90 7.58
N LEU A 144 9.47 -13.47 8.56
CA LEU A 144 9.35 -14.91 8.72
C LEU A 144 8.16 -15.44 7.90
N SER A 145 8.40 -16.51 7.13
CA SER A 145 7.31 -17.21 6.46
C SER A 145 6.40 -17.91 7.49
N PRO A 146 5.12 -18.16 7.16
CA PRO A 146 4.21 -18.88 8.05
C PRO A 146 4.75 -20.27 8.47
N ILE A 147 5.53 -20.91 7.60
CA ILE A 147 6.17 -22.21 7.89
C ILE A 147 7.20 -22.03 9.00
N VAL A 148 8.09 -21.03 8.89
CA VAL A 148 9.12 -20.73 9.89
C VAL A 148 8.48 -20.31 11.22
N VAL A 149 7.41 -19.50 11.18
CA VAL A 149 6.67 -19.12 12.39
C VAL A 149 6.10 -20.35 13.08
N ARG A 150 5.47 -21.27 12.34
CA ARG A 150 4.91 -22.50 12.89
C ARG A 150 5.96 -23.42 13.51
N GLU A 151 7.14 -23.51 12.90
CA GLU A 151 8.22 -24.36 13.40
C GLU A 151 8.97 -23.76 14.59
N ARG A 152 9.26 -22.45 14.57
CA ARG A 152 10.09 -21.79 15.58
C ARG A 152 9.30 -21.12 16.70
N PHE A 153 8.06 -20.73 16.42
CA PHE A 153 7.16 -20.01 17.32
C PHE A 153 5.76 -20.65 17.35
N PRO A 154 5.65 -21.97 17.70
CA PRO A 154 4.38 -22.69 17.58
C PRO A 154 3.28 -22.10 18.48
N GLU A 155 3.63 -21.52 19.64
CA GLU A 155 2.67 -20.86 20.53
C GLU A 155 2.09 -19.60 19.90
N GLU A 156 2.91 -18.81 19.23
CA GLU A 156 2.45 -17.60 18.53
C GLU A 156 1.57 -17.96 17.34
N SER A 157 1.96 -18.97 16.56
CA SER A 157 1.15 -19.52 15.47
C SER A 157 -0.22 -20.02 15.97
N ALA A 158 -0.27 -20.69 17.14
CA ALA A 158 -1.52 -21.16 17.74
C ALA A 158 -2.40 -20.02 18.27
N LYS A 159 -1.82 -18.92 18.75
CA LYS A 159 -2.56 -17.71 19.14
C LYS A 159 -3.18 -17.02 17.92
N GLU A 160 -2.39 -16.82 16.86
CA GLU A 160 -2.85 -16.23 15.60
C GLU A 160 -3.98 -17.06 14.98
N ALA A 161 -3.89 -18.40 15.01
CA ALA A 161 -4.95 -19.27 14.49
C ALA A 161 -6.26 -19.21 15.29
N ARG A 162 -6.20 -18.90 16.60
CA ARG A 162 -7.39 -18.78 17.47
C ARG A 162 -8.09 -17.43 17.31
N ASP A 163 -7.34 -16.39 17.08
CA ASP A 163 -7.84 -15.02 16.94
C ASP A 163 -7.08 -14.30 15.84
N PRO A 164 -7.37 -14.57 14.56
CA PRO A 164 -6.60 -14.02 13.44
C PRO A 164 -6.61 -12.48 13.38
N LEU A 165 -7.67 -11.82 13.81
CA LEU A 165 -7.78 -10.37 13.75
C LEU A 165 -7.26 -9.66 14.99
N GLY A 166 -7.50 -10.23 16.18
CA GLY A 166 -7.08 -9.62 17.45
C GLY A 166 -5.67 -10.02 17.89
N TYR A 167 -5.09 -11.08 17.31
CA TYR A 167 -3.74 -11.50 17.67
C TYR A 167 -2.70 -10.43 17.36
N ARG A 168 -1.94 -10.05 18.39
CA ARG A 168 -0.82 -9.12 18.32
C ARG A 168 0.49 -9.89 18.51
N PRO A 169 1.37 -9.94 17.46
CA PRO A 169 2.69 -10.52 17.61
C PRO A 169 3.53 -9.75 18.65
N PRO A 170 4.52 -10.37 19.27
CA PRO A 170 5.44 -9.65 20.17
C PRO A 170 6.09 -8.46 19.47
N ASP A 171 5.95 -7.27 20.06
CA ASP A 171 6.44 -5.97 19.54
C ASP A 171 5.78 -5.56 18.19
N GLY A 172 4.60 -6.11 17.88
CA GLY A 172 3.89 -5.86 16.63
C GLY A 172 2.47 -5.31 16.78
N GLU A 173 1.71 -5.28 15.70
CA GLU A 173 0.31 -4.88 15.59
C GLU A 173 -0.60 -6.07 15.35
N SER A 174 -1.80 -6.05 15.93
CA SER A 174 -2.93 -6.85 15.48
C SER A 174 -3.52 -6.26 14.18
N PHE A 175 -4.36 -7.02 13.50
CA PHE A 175 -5.14 -6.48 12.39
C PHE A 175 -6.20 -5.48 12.86
N GLN A 176 -6.70 -5.59 14.09
CA GLN A 176 -7.59 -4.59 14.68
C GLN A 176 -6.88 -3.25 14.87
N ASP A 177 -5.59 -3.22 15.25
CA ASP A 177 -4.81 -1.98 15.34
C ASP A 177 -4.68 -1.31 13.97
N VAL A 178 -4.49 -2.11 12.91
CA VAL A 178 -4.49 -1.60 11.53
C VAL A 178 -5.85 -0.98 11.18
N ALA A 179 -6.96 -1.66 11.48
CA ALA A 179 -8.30 -1.12 11.26
C ALA A 179 -8.53 0.18 12.04
N ASP A 180 -8.06 0.25 13.29
CA ASP A 180 -8.25 1.42 14.16
C ASP A 180 -7.55 2.67 13.58
N ARG A 181 -6.27 2.57 13.18
CA ARG A 181 -5.58 3.71 12.56
C ARG A 181 -6.13 4.12 11.20
N LEU A 182 -6.72 3.18 10.45
CA LEU A 182 -7.35 3.46 9.18
C LEU A 182 -8.73 4.11 9.34
N ARG A 183 -9.44 3.93 10.46
CA ARG A 183 -10.68 4.71 10.75
C ARG A 183 -10.40 6.20 10.76
N ASP A 184 -9.26 6.63 11.31
CA ASP A 184 -8.88 8.04 11.30
C ASP A 184 -8.58 8.53 9.87
N VAL A 185 -7.98 7.70 9.02
CA VAL A 185 -7.77 8.05 7.61
C VAL A 185 -9.12 8.20 6.89
N VAL A 186 -10.04 7.26 7.09
CA VAL A 186 -11.38 7.30 6.47
C VAL A 186 -12.18 8.50 6.98
N ALA A 187 -12.08 8.84 8.27
CA ALA A 187 -12.72 10.02 8.85
C ALA A 187 -12.18 11.32 8.24
N ASP A 188 -10.86 11.43 8.06
CA ASP A 188 -10.24 12.58 7.39
C ASP A 188 -10.70 12.71 5.93
N LEU A 189 -10.80 11.59 5.19
CA LEU A 189 -11.31 11.58 3.82
C LEU A 189 -12.78 11.99 3.76
N ALA A 190 -13.59 11.58 4.73
CA ALA A 190 -14.99 11.98 4.82
C ALA A 190 -15.16 13.47 5.15
N ALA A 191 -14.19 14.06 5.85
CA ALA A 191 -14.16 15.48 6.19
C ALA A 191 -13.42 16.34 5.16
N ASP A 192 -12.74 15.72 4.19
CA ASP A 192 -12.03 16.46 3.13
C ASP A 192 -13.03 16.90 2.04
N HIS A 193 -13.34 18.20 2.06
CA HIS A 193 -14.19 18.82 1.05
C HIS A 193 -13.40 19.42 -0.12
N ARG A 194 -12.07 19.24 -0.16
CA ARG A 194 -11.18 19.85 -1.16
C ARG A 194 -10.86 18.90 -2.32
N HIS A 195 -10.94 17.59 -2.10
CA HIS A 195 -10.56 16.60 -3.10
C HIS A 195 -11.67 15.58 -3.27
N ARG A 196 -12.12 15.42 -4.49
CA ARG A 196 -13.19 14.48 -4.82
C ARG A 196 -12.66 13.10 -5.22
N ARG A 197 -11.40 13.03 -5.64
CA ARG A 197 -10.76 11.81 -6.14
C ARG A 197 -9.42 11.61 -5.44
N VAL A 198 -9.30 10.50 -4.74
CA VAL A 198 -8.13 10.20 -3.91
C VAL A 198 -7.54 8.85 -4.31
N LEU A 199 -6.20 8.81 -4.39
CA LEU A 199 -5.43 7.59 -4.54
C LEU A 199 -4.67 7.31 -3.23
N ILE A 200 -4.79 6.10 -2.70
CA ILE A 200 -3.99 5.58 -1.59
C ILE A 200 -2.98 4.58 -2.16
N VAL A 201 -1.68 4.80 -1.93
CA VAL A 201 -0.61 3.86 -2.29
C VAL A 201 -0.06 3.23 -1.01
N ALA A 202 -0.33 1.94 -0.81
CA ALA A 202 -0.04 1.28 0.45
C ALA A 202 0.21 -0.23 0.32
N HIS A 203 -0.36 -1.05 1.19
CA HIS A 203 -0.08 -2.47 1.40
C HIS A 203 -1.37 -3.29 1.34
N ASP A 204 -1.24 -4.60 1.19
CA ASP A 204 -2.40 -5.51 1.11
C ASP A 204 -3.30 -5.46 2.35
N ALA A 205 -2.72 -5.44 3.55
CA ALA A 205 -3.48 -5.30 4.79
C ALA A 205 -4.25 -3.97 4.84
N VAL A 206 -3.64 -2.86 4.36
CA VAL A 206 -4.31 -1.56 4.27
C VAL A 206 -5.49 -1.62 3.31
N VAL A 207 -5.33 -2.21 2.12
CA VAL A 207 -6.42 -2.38 1.16
C VAL A 207 -7.57 -3.22 1.76
N LEU A 208 -7.24 -4.33 2.44
CA LEU A 208 -8.24 -5.19 3.09
C LEU A 208 -9.06 -4.44 4.13
N PHE A 209 -8.41 -3.66 5.01
CA PHE A 209 -9.11 -2.96 6.08
C PHE A 209 -9.79 -1.67 5.61
N LEU A 210 -9.32 -1.05 4.53
CA LEU A 210 -10.12 -0.03 3.84
C LEU A 210 -11.43 -0.63 3.29
N ARG A 211 -11.40 -1.86 2.74
CA ARG A 211 -12.60 -2.57 2.34
C ARG A 211 -13.55 -2.79 3.51
N GLN A 212 -13.02 -3.26 4.66
CA GLN A 212 -13.83 -3.45 5.86
C GLN A 212 -14.58 -2.18 6.24
N LEU A 213 -13.85 -1.06 6.30
CA LEU A 213 -14.39 0.22 6.78
C LEU A 213 -15.35 0.88 5.79
N LEU A 214 -15.01 0.88 4.50
CA LEU A 214 -15.79 1.55 3.47
C LEU A 214 -17.06 0.76 3.08
N GLU A 215 -16.97 -0.57 3.07
CA GLU A 215 -18.07 -1.47 2.69
C GLU A 215 -18.85 -2.00 3.92
N ASN A 216 -18.47 -1.59 5.15
CA ASN A 216 -19.06 -2.07 6.41
C ASN A 216 -19.04 -3.62 6.52
N LEU A 217 -17.92 -4.24 6.14
CA LEU A 217 -17.80 -5.70 6.15
C LEU A 217 -17.68 -6.23 7.59
N THR A 218 -18.31 -7.37 7.84
CA THR A 218 -18.11 -8.12 9.08
C THR A 218 -16.73 -8.77 9.13
N ASP A 219 -16.22 -9.06 10.33
CA ASP A 219 -14.95 -9.77 10.52
C ASP A 219 -14.91 -11.12 9.77
N ALA A 220 -16.00 -11.86 9.78
CA ALA A 220 -16.10 -13.12 9.04
C ALA A 220 -15.92 -12.90 7.52
N LYS A 221 -16.43 -11.79 6.96
CA LYS A 221 -16.25 -11.47 5.56
C LYS A 221 -14.81 -11.03 5.24
N VAL A 222 -14.18 -10.28 6.16
CA VAL A 222 -12.77 -9.88 6.05
C VAL A 222 -11.87 -11.13 6.03
N LEU A 223 -12.11 -12.08 6.93
CA LEU A 223 -11.36 -13.34 6.97
C LEU A 223 -11.55 -14.16 5.69
N ALA A 224 -12.77 -14.27 5.19
CA ALA A 224 -13.03 -14.96 3.93
C ALA A 224 -12.28 -14.33 2.74
N ILE A 225 -12.23 -12.99 2.67
CA ILE A 225 -11.45 -12.29 1.63
C ILE A 225 -9.95 -12.59 1.79
N ALA A 226 -9.45 -12.63 3.02
CA ALA A 226 -8.04 -12.93 3.28
C ALA A 226 -7.68 -14.39 2.91
N GLU A 227 -8.61 -15.33 3.08
CA GLU A 227 -8.45 -16.72 2.66
C GLU A 227 -8.47 -16.90 1.14
N ASP A 228 -9.34 -16.15 0.43
CA ASP A 228 -9.42 -16.17 -1.04
C ASP A 228 -8.19 -15.52 -1.71
N GLY A 229 -7.47 -14.67 -0.99
CA GLY A 229 -6.27 -13.98 -1.42
C GLY A 229 -6.35 -12.48 -1.27
N LEU A 230 -5.26 -11.91 -0.74
CA LEU A 230 -5.11 -10.46 -0.58
C LEU A 230 -4.80 -9.79 -1.92
N ALA A 231 -5.00 -8.49 -1.98
CA ALA A 231 -4.67 -7.64 -3.13
C ALA A 231 -3.22 -7.89 -3.62
N GLY A 232 -3.05 -8.18 -4.90
CA GLY A 232 -1.75 -8.45 -5.52
C GLY A 232 -0.90 -7.18 -5.69
N ASN A 233 0.39 -7.36 -5.96
CA ASN A 233 1.29 -6.21 -6.19
C ASN A 233 0.81 -5.35 -7.36
N ALA A 234 0.82 -4.03 -7.17
CA ALA A 234 0.35 -3.01 -8.11
C ALA A 234 -1.11 -3.20 -8.57
N SER A 235 -1.91 -3.97 -7.85
CA SER A 235 -3.34 -4.08 -8.16
C SER A 235 -4.11 -2.84 -7.70
N ILE A 236 -5.25 -2.60 -8.35
CA ILE A 236 -6.14 -1.48 -8.09
C ILE A 236 -7.41 -2.00 -7.43
N THR A 237 -7.79 -1.38 -6.32
CA THR A 237 -9.10 -1.51 -5.72
C THR A 237 -9.74 -0.13 -5.73
N SER A 238 -11.02 -0.02 -6.11
CA SER A 238 -11.68 1.28 -6.25
C SER A 238 -13.11 1.25 -5.74
N TRP A 239 -13.53 2.41 -5.25
CA TRP A 239 -14.88 2.63 -4.71
C TRP A 239 -15.42 3.96 -5.21
N GLU A 240 -16.74 3.98 -5.41
CA GLU A 240 -17.51 5.16 -5.70
C GLU A 240 -18.43 5.48 -4.51
N ARG A 241 -18.59 6.75 -4.21
CA ARG A 241 -19.47 7.21 -3.15
C ARG A 241 -20.93 7.21 -3.61
N HIS A 242 -21.79 6.70 -2.75
CA HIS A 242 -23.24 6.76 -2.86
C HIS A 242 -23.85 7.41 -1.62
N ALA A 243 -25.15 7.65 -1.63
CA ALA A 243 -25.87 8.29 -0.53
C ALA A 243 -25.78 7.50 0.80
N ASP A 244 -25.60 6.18 0.72
CA ASP A 244 -25.54 5.24 1.85
C ASP A 244 -24.10 4.77 2.17
N GLY A 245 -23.09 5.33 1.53
CA GLY A 245 -21.68 5.00 1.77
C GLY A 245 -20.90 4.71 0.48
N TYR A 246 -19.84 3.94 0.58
CA TYR A 246 -19.01 3.56 -0.56
C TYR A 246 -19.42 2.21 -1.14
N ARG A 247 -19.50 2.12 -2.47
CA ARG A 247 -19.69 0.88 -3.22
C ARG A 247 -18.41 0.48 -3.94
N LEU A 248 -18.01 -0.76 -3.76
CA LEU A 248 -16.87 -1.34 -4.47
C LEU A 248 -17.14 -1.38 -5.98
N LEU A 249 -16.25 -0.79 -6.77
CA LEU A 249 -16.26 -0.85 -8.24
C LEU A 249 -15.36 -1.98 -8.75
N ALA A 250 -14.17 -2.11 -8.18
CA ALA A 250 -13.22 -3.15 -8.53
C ALA A 250 -12.41 -3.59 -7.30
N TYR A 251 -12.07 -4.88 -7.23
CA TYR A 251 -11.14 -5.44 -6.26
C TYR A 251 -10.04 -6.19 -6.98
N ASP A 252 -8.79 -5.94 -6.57
CA ASP A 252 -7.60 -6.64 -7.08
C ASP A 252 -7.51 -6.62 -8.61
N GLN A 253 -7.91 -5.52 -9.24
CA GLN A 253 -7.82 -5.36 -10.69
C GLN A 253 -6.36 -5.30 -11.13
N ARG A 254 -5.98 -6.20 -12.04
CA ARG A 254 -4.60 -6.38 -12.55
C ARG A 254 -4.51 -6.38 -14.08
N THR A 255 -5.56 -5.96 -14.77
CA THR A 255 -5.63 -5.98 -16.24
C THR A 255 -4.61 -5.11 -16.95
N HIS A 256 -4.07 -4.11 -16.24
CA HIS A 256 -3.01 -3.21 -16.72
C HIS A 256 -1.60 -3.80 -16.57
N LEU A 257 -1.44 -4.86 -15.78
CA LEU A 257 -0.13 -5.46 -15.54
C LEU A 257 0.31 -6.29 -16.74
N PRO A 258 1.61 -6.27 -17.07
CA PRO A 258 2.14 -7.16 -18.10
C PRO A 258 1.87 -8.62 -17.73
N GLN A 259 1.45 -9.41 -18.72
CA GLN A 259 1.35 -10.85 -18.54
C GLN A 259 2.76 -11.41 -18.31
N ILE A 260 2.97 -12.09 -17.20
CA ILE A 260 4.23 -12.75 -16.81
C ILE A 260 4.17 -14.20 -17.28
#